data_148efeda043f2552e2e3ba98ac06e15e
#
_entry.id   148efeda043f2552e2e3ba98ac06e15e
#
_cell.length_a   1.000
_cell.length_b   1.000
_cell.length_c   1.000
_cell.angle_alpha   90.00
_cell.angle_beta   90.00
_cell.angle_gamma   90.00
#
_symmetry.space_group_name_H-M   'P 1'
#
loop_
_entity.id
_entity.type
_entity.pdbx_description
1 polymer ?
#
loop_
_entity_poly.entity_id
_entity_poly.type
_entity_poly.pdbx_seq_one_letter_code
_entity_poly.pdbx_strand_id
1 'polypeptide(L)'
;AEKDFAENKRLFVRTGSQQRIVDSALAWSTGFWGNSWVNKTDFEVQIEEPGFNTTLAPNFACSAAADSFKIQEWIESYLGKATARLQQYVHGAEITPMIVYGMQQLCSYDTVAFGRSDFCSLFTEEEWLGFEFTWDKRFFFDYGPGNQVGPAMGLGWLNEFVSRLTRTPWNSTTQTSENATFNAHADLFPVDRAIYADFTHDSVLTSVLAALRLPEFSIAPKLDDKHRAFRTSQVVPFGARMVFEVFDCPTPVPPPSALEHRRIPLKAYPPEQYLRMKLNDAIVPLSGLSQCEDRKDGLCTLSGFLDSHADRNNQGWWDRCRG
;
A
#
# COMPACT_ATOMS: atom_id res chain seq x y z
N ALA A 1 1.20 14.79 18.14
CA ALA A 1 0.36 14.07 19.10
C ALA A 1 0.19 14.85 20.42
N GLU A 2 1.23 15.14 21.21
CA GLU A 2 1.10 15.87 22.49
C GLU A 2 0.45 17.25 22.29
N LYS A 3 0.86 18.00 21.27
CA LYS A 3 0.25 19.29 20.92
C LYS A 3 -1.23 19.15 20.56
N ASP A 4 -1.57 18.14 19.78
CA ASP A 4 -2.97 17.89 19.38
C ASP A 4 -3.83 17.54 20.59
N PHE A 5 -3.29 16.77 21.54
CA PHE A 5 -3.99 16.51 22.80
C PHE A 5 -4.21 17.76 23.65
N ALA A 6 -3.21 18.64 23.71
CA ALA A 6 -3.37 19.94 24.39
C ALA A 6 -4.46 20.80 23.74
N GLU A 7 -4.69 20.63 22.43
CA GLU A 7 -5.77 21.27 21.67
C GLU A 7 -7.06 20.43 21.62
N ASN A 8 -7.16 19.37 22.43
CA ASN A 8 -8.31 18.45 22.47
C ASN A 8 -8.56 17.68 21.16
N LYS A 9 -7.56 17.57 20.29
CA LYS A 9 -7.61 16.81 19.03
C LYS A 9 -7.13 15.38 19.25
N ARG A 10 -7.96 14.41 18.90
CA ARG A 10 -7.63 13.00 19.02
C ARG A 10 -6.93 12.50 17.75
N LEU A 11 -6.18 11.40 17.88
CA LEU A 11 -5.67 10.66 16.75
C LEU A 11 -6.85 10.11 15.93
N PHE A 12 -6.80 10.26 14.61
CA PHE A 12 -7.86 9.80 13.74
C PHE A 12 -7.49 8.46 13.11
N VAL A 13 -8.32 7.45 13.38
CA VAL A 13 -8.15 6.08 12.86
C VAL A 13 -9.33 5.72 11.99
N ARG A 14 -9.07 5.30 10.75
CA ARG A 14 -10.08 4.70 9.87
C ARG A 14 -9.76 3.23 9.63
N THR A 15 -10.79 2.42 9.51
CA THR A 15 -10.68 0.99 9.23
C THR A 15 -11.78 0.53 8.29
N GLY A 16 -11.48 -0.44 7.43
CA GLY A 16 -12.53 -1.20 6.73
C GLY A 16 -13.35 -2.02 7.72
N SER A 17 -14.55 -2.45 7.29
CA SER A 17 -15.52 -3.13 8.17
C SER A 17 -15.26 -4.62 8.38
N GLN A 18 -14.32 -5.23 7.65
CA GLN A 18 -13.98 -6.64 7.88
C GLN A 18 -13.34 -6.82 9.27
N GLN A 19 -13.82 -7.83 10.01
CA GLN A 19 -13.43 -8.04 11.41
C GLN A 19 -11.90 -8.05 11.61
N ARG A 20 -11.15 -8.75 10.74
CA ARG A 20 -9.67 -8.79 10.82
C ARG A 20 -9.00 -7.42 10.69
N ILE A 21 -9.60 -6.50 9.90
CA ILE A 21 -9.07 -5.14 9.72
C ILE A 21 -9.40 -4.30 10.95
N VAL A 22 -10.63 -4.39 11.46
CA VAL A 22 -11.05 -3.75 12.72
C VAL A 22 -10.17 -4.21 13.87
N ASP A 23 -9.95 -5.52 14.02
CA ASP A 23 -9.09 -6.08 15.08
C ASP A 23 -7.65 -5.57 14.99
N SER A 24 -7.13 -5.42 13.77
CA SER A 24 -5.80 -4.85 13.54
C SER A 24 -5.73 -3.39 13.98
N ALA A 25 -6.76 -2.59 13.68
CA ALA A 25 -6.83 -1.18 14.09
C ALA A 25 -6.94 -1.05 15.62
N LEU A 26 -7.73 -1.90 16.27
CA LEU A 26 -7.87 -1.93 17.72
C LEU A 26 -6.58 -2.36 18.43
N ALA A 27 -5.92 -3.41 17.92
CA ALA A 27 -4.64 -3.89 18.44
C ALA A 27 -3.55 -2.83 18.32
N TRP A 28 -3.47 -2.15 17.16
CA TRP A 28 -2.53 -1.06 16.96
C TRP A 28 -2.80 0.12 17.88
N SER A 29 -4.06 0.55 18.00
CA SER A 29 -4.45 1.66 18.90
C SER A 29 -4.11 1.35 20.35
N THR A 30 -4.33 0.10 20.77
CA THR A 30 -3.95 -0.39 22.10
C THR A 30 -2.44 -0.40 22.30
N GLY A 31 -1.67 -0.82 21.28
CA GLY A 31 -0.21 -0.79 21.32
C GLY A 31 0.35 0.62 21.38
N PHE A 32 -0.30 1.58 20.69
CA PHE A 32 0.16 2.97 20.62
C PHE A 32 -0.15 3.76 21.90
N TRP A 33 -1.32 3.56 22.51
CA TRP A 33 -1.81 4.34 23.66
C TRP A 33 -2.02 3.54 24.95
N GLY A 34 -1.79 2.23 24.94
CA GLY A 34 -2.22 1.35 26.01
C GLY A 34 -3.74 1.35 26.14
N ASN A 35 -4.24 0.99 27.32
CA ASN A 35 -5.69 0.90 27.60
C ASN A 35 -6.44 2.23 27.51
N SER A 36 -5.73 3.35 27.38
CA SER A 36 -6.34 4.69 27.28
C SER A 36 -6.73 5.09 25.85
N TRP A 37 -6.53 4.22 24.84
CA TRP A 37 -6.76 4.53 23.45
C TRP A 37 -8.19 5.00 23.13
N VAL A 38 -9.19 4.47 23.83
CA VAL A 38 -10.62 4.85 23.66
C VAL A 38 -10.86 6.34 23.84
N ASN A 39 -10.12 6.97 24.76
CA ASN A 39 -10.25 8.40 25.05
C ASN A 39 -9.33 9.28 24.19
N LYS A 40 -8.44 8.65 23.40
CA LYS A 40 -7.38 9.36 22.66
C LYS A 40 -7.50 9.19 21.15
N THR A 41 -8.49 8.44 20.68
CA THR A 41 -8.65 8.10 19.27
C THR A 41 -10.09 8.36 18.84
N ASP A 42 -10.26 9.06 17.72
CA ASP A 42 -11.49 9.10 16.95
C ASP A 42 -11.45 7.93 15.97
N PHE A 43 -12.40 7.01 16.08
CA PHE A 43 -12.37 5.74 15.36
C PHE A 43 -13.56 5.66 14.40
N GLU A 44 -13.27 5.52 13.09
CA GLU A 44 -14.25 5.40 12.03
C GLU A 44 -14.16 4.04 11.34
N VAL A 45 -15.31 3.39 11.13
CA VAL A 45 -15.41 2.13 10.41
C VAL A 45 -16.14 2.38 9.08
N GLN A 46 -15.47 2.12 7.97
CA GLN A 46 -16.04 2.26 6.62
C GLN A 46 -16.53 0.92 6.10
N ILE A 47 -17.77 0.88 5.59
CA ILE A 47 -18.43 -0.33 5.11
C ILE A 47 -17.77 -0.81 3.82
N GLU A 48 -17.41 -2.08 3.77
CA GLU A 48 -16.83 -2.75 2.61
C GLU A 48 -17.89 -3.60 1.90
N GLU A 49 -18.86 -2.96 1.25
CA GLU A 49 -19.94 -3.64 0.51
C GLU A 49 -20.26 -2.89 -0.80
N PRO A 50 -20.82 -3.61 -1.80
CA PRO A 50 -21.29 -2.95 -3.03
C PRO A 50 -22.29 -1.83 -2.74
N GLY A 51 -22.11 -0.70 -3.41
CA GLY A 51 -22.95 0.49 -3.23
C GLY A 51 -22.47 1.43 -2.11
N PHE A 52 -21.43 1.07 -1.37
CA PHE A 52 -20.79 1.95 -0.40
C PHE A 52 -19.38 2.32 -0.90
N ASN A 53 -19.16 3.59 -1.16
CA ASN A 53 -17.86 4.08 -1.60
C ASN A 53 -16.92 4.22 -0.39
N THR A 54 -15.72 3.66 -0.52
CA THR A 54 -14.64 3.81 0.45
C THR A 54 -13.29 3.68 -0.24
N THR A 55 -12.35 4.53 0.16
CA THR A 55 -10.97 4.45 -0.33
C THR A 55 -10.18 3.30 0.33
N LEU A 56 -10.73 2.70 1.39
CA LEU A 56 -10.15 1.55 2.08
C LEU A 56 -10.54 0.20 1.44
N ALA A 57 -11.52 0.19 0.52
CA ALA A 57 -11.90 -0.96 -0.30
C ALA A 57 -12.45 -0.50 -1.67
N PRO A 58 -11.62 0.14 -2.51
CA PRO A 58 -12.03 0.81 -3.74
C PRO A 58 -12.58 -0.12 -4.81
N ASN A 59 -12.29 -1.42 -4.72
CA ASN A 59 -12.80 -2.45 -5.63
C ASN A 59 -14.34 -2.53 -5.65
N PHE A 60 -15.03 -2.17 -4.58
CA PHE A 60 -16.49 -2.14 -4.55
C PHE A 60 -17.08 -0.99 -5.37
N ALA A 61 -16.29 0.07 -5.60
CA ALA A 61 -16.71 1.21 -6.40
C ALA A 61 -16.21 1.15 -7.87
N CYS A 62 -15.30 0.22 -8.19
CA CYS A 62 -14.72 0.03 -9.51
C CYS A 62 -15.23 -1.27 -10.13
N SER A 63 -16.21 -1.20 -11.03
CA SER A 63 -16.83 -2.39 -11.64
C SER A 63 -15.86 -3.20 -12.52
N ALA A 64 -14.81 -2.58 -13.03
CA ALA A 64 -13.75 -3.21 -13.81
C ALA A 64 -12.61 -3.78 -12.93
N ALA A 65 -12.69 -3.68 -11.60
CA ALA A 65 -11.75 -4.29 -10.69
C ALA A 65 -11.95 -5.80 -10.63
N ALA A 66 -11.30 -6.50 -11.56
CA ALA A 66 -11.33 -7.96 -11.64
C ALA A 66 -9.89 -8.49 -11.73
N ASP A 67 -9.69 -9.72 -11.25
CA ASP A 67 -8.41 -10.40 -11.38
C ASP A 67 -8.10 -10.58 -12.88
N SER A 68 -6.98 -10.00 -13.33
CA SER A 68 -6.54 -10.04 -14.73
C SER A 68 -5.45 -11.07 -14.96
N PHE A 69 -4.77 -11.49 -13.90
CA PHE A 69 -3.64 -12.41 -13.97
C PHE A 69 -4.11 -13.87 -14.13
N LYS A 70 -3.71 -14.51 -15.22
CA LYS A 70 -3.97 -15.94 -15.46
C LYS A 70 -3.02 -16.80 -14.63
N ILE A 71 -3.33 -16.94 -13.36
CA ILE A 71 -2.52 -17.65 -12.37
C ILE A 71 -2.30 -19.12 -12.75
N GLN A 72 -3.27 -19.76 -13.36
CA GLN A 72 -3.24 -21.17 -13.71
C GLN A 72 -2.12 -21.50 -14.70
N GLU A 73 -1.95 -20.71 -15.77
CA GLU A 73 -0.89 -20.91 -16.77
C GLU A 73 0.50 -20.85 -16.14
N TRP A 74 0.70 -19.96 -15.17
CA TRP A 74 1.96 -19.86 -14.44
C TRP A 74 2.19 -21.06 -13.51
N ILE A 75 1.15 -21.46 -12.73
CA ILE A 75 1.22 -22.61 -11.82
C ILE A 75 1.56 -23.88 -12.58
N GLU A 76 0.92 -24.13 -13.71
CA GLU A 76 1.20 -25.28 -14.58
C GLU A 76 2.66 -25.28 -15.07
N SER A 77 3.21 -24.10 -15.36
CA SER A 77 4.57 -23.96 -15.89
C SER A 77 5.65 -24.35 -14.87
N TYR A 78 5.51 -23.98 -13.58
CA TYR A 78 6.56 -24.23 -12.59
C TYR A 78 6.31 -25.46 -11.71
N LEU A 79 5.07 -25.93 -11.55
CA LEU A 79 4.73 -27.09 -10.72
C LEU A 79 4.59 -28.42 -11.47
N GLY A 80 4.74 -28.46 -12.77
CA GLY A 80 4.60 -29.70 -13.54
C GLY A 80 5.52 -30.82 -13.05
N LYS A 81 6.80 -30.51 -12.77
CA LYS A 81 7.77 -31.46 -12.22
C LYS A 81 7.43 -31.90 -10.78
N ALA A 82 7.02 -30.94 -9.94
CA ALA A 82 6.57 -31.20 -8.57
C ALA A 82 5.36 -32.10 -8.55
N THR A 83 4.38 -31.86 -9.43
CA THR A 83 3.17 -32.67 -9.57
C THR A 83 3.51 -34.13 -9.92
N ALA A 84 4.34 -34.34 -10.93
CA ALA A 84 4.77 -35.68 -11.32
C ALA A 84 5.53 -36.40 -10.20
N ARG A 85 6.38 -35.71 -9.45
CA ARG A 85 7.12 -36.23 -8.31
C ARG A 85 6.19 -36.60 -7.14
N LEU A 86 5.25 -35.76 -6.80
CA LEU A 86 4.32 -35.96 -5.67
C LEU A 86 3.26 -37.02 -5.99
N GLN A 87 2.81 -37.12 -7.25
CA GLN A 87 1.85 -38.14 -7.67
C GLN A 87 2.28 -39.58 -7.32
N GLN A 88 3.58 -39.84 -7.26
CA GLN A 88 4.11 -41.17 -6.92
C GLN A 88 3.72 -41.64 -5.51
N TYR A 89 3.42 -40.72 -4.62
CA TYR A 89 3.02 -40.98 -3.24
C TYR A 89 1.52 -40.90 -3.00
N VAL A 90 0.72 -40.51 -4.03
CA VAL A 90 -0.74 -40.39 -3.92
C VAL A 90 -1.40 -41.52 -4.71
N HIS A 91 -2.07 -42.41 -4.00
CA HIS A 91 -2.76 -43.56 -4.58
C HIS A 91 -4.28 -43.33 -4.58
N GLY A 92 -4.94 -43.72 -5.66
CA GLY A 92 -6.39 -43.66 -5.78
C GLY A 92 -6.97 -42.29 -6.14
N ALA A 93 -6.09 -41.29 -6.35
CA ALA A 93 -6.47 -39.96 -6.82
C ALA A 93 -5.40 -39.38 -7.74
N GLU A 94 -5.81 -38.56 -8.70
CA GLU A 94 -4.93 -37.77 -9.55
C GLU A 94 -4.77 -36.36 -8.93
N ILE A 95 -3.51 -35.92 -8.78
CA ILE A 95 -3.21 -34.56 -8.34
C ILE A 95 -2.84 -33.67 -9.54
N THR A 96 -3.34 -32.45 -9.52
CA THR A 96 -3.06 -31.43 -10.55
C THR A 96 -2.07 -30.38 -10.03
N PRO A 97 -1.42 -29.59 -10.90
CA PRO A 97 -0.59 -28.47 -10.44
C PRO A 97 -1.32 -27.51 -9.50
N MET A 98 -2.64 -27.30 -9.67
CA MET A 98 -3.45 -26.47 -8.76
C MET A 98 -3.59 -27.09 -7.37
N ILE A 99 -3.73 -28.42 -7.27
CA ILE A 99 -3.75 -29.14 -5.97
C ILE A 99 -2.38 -28.98 -5.30
N VAL A 100 -1.29 -29.15 -6.05
CA VAL A 100 0.08 -28.97 -5.56
C VAL A 100 0.35 -27.54 -5.11
N TYR A 101 -0.20 -26.54 -5.83
CA TYR A 101 -0.19 -25.13 -5.40
C TYR A 101 -0.92 -24.95 -4.06
N GLY A 102 -2.10 -25.59 -3.91
CA GLY A 102 -2.80 -25.63 -2.62
C GLY A 102 -1.95 -26.22 -1.48
N MET A 103 -1.14 -27.26 -1.75
CA MET A 103 -0.20 -27.81 -0.76
C MET A 103 0.90 -26.80 -0.37
N GLN A 104 1.39 -25.97 -1.31
CA GLN A 104 2.31 -24.88 -0.97
C GLN A 104 1.64 -23.83 -0.07
N GLN A 105 0.36 -23.48 -0.34
CA GLN A 105 -0.39 -22.56 0.52
C GLN A 105 -0.58 -23.15 1.93
N LEU A 106 -0.85 -24.45 2.06
CA LEU A 106 -0.99 -25.12 3.35
C LEU A 106 0.26 -25.02 4.21
N CYS A 107 1.47 -24.96 3.62
CA CYS A 107 2.68 -24.67 4.38
C CYS A 107 2.54 -23.41 5.23
N SER A 108 2.06 -22.31 4.63
CA SER A 108 1.89 -21.04 5.33
C SER A 108 0.72 -21.07 6.31
N TYR A 109 -0.43 -21.59 5.90
CA TYR A 109 -1.64 -21.64 6.75
C TYR A 109 -1.44 -22.51 7.99
N ASP A 110 -0.89 -23.71 7.83
CA ASP A 110 -0.62 -24.63 8.95
C ASP A 110 0.44 -24.04 9.89
N THR A 111 1.47 -23.39 9.32
CA THR A 111 2.51 -22.76 10.14
C THR A 111 1.94 -21.66 11.01
N VAL A 112 1.01 -20.85 10.49
CA VAL A 112 0.32 -19.82 11.28
C VAL A 112 -0.61 -20.43 12.33
N ALA A 113 -1.36 -21.48 11.97
CA ALA A 113 -2.34 -22.10 12.84
C ALA A 113 -1.74 -23.02 13.93
N PHE A 114 -0.70 -23.78 13.58
CA PHE A 114 -0.15 -24.87 14.39
C PHE A 114 1.34 -24.70 14.71
N GLY A 115 1.99 -23.65 14.23
CA GLY A 115 3.44 -23.40 14.41
C GLY A 115 4.35 -24.19 13.47
N ARG A 116 3.81 -25.12 12.68
CA ARG A 116 4.57 -25.94 11.71
C ARG A 116 3.63 -26.51 10.65
N SER A 117 4.20 -26.91 9.51
CA SER A 117 3.50 -27.69 8.49
C SER A 117 4.46 -28.69 7.85
N ASP A 118 4.00 -29.92 7.67
CA ASP A 118 4.76 -30.96 6.96
C ASP A 118 4.79 -30.68 5.45
N PHE A 119 3.85 -29.88 4.92
CA PHE A 119 3.82 -29.46 3.51
C PHE A 119 5.05 -28.62 3.13
N CYS A 120 5.66 -27.90 4.07
CA CYS A 120 6.81 -27.04 3.77
C CYS A 120 8.00 -27.81 3.21
N SER A 121 8.23 -29.03 3.69
CA SER A 121 9.37 -29.87 3.29
C SER A 121 9.17 -30.61 1.96
N LEU A 122 7.97 -30.56 1.38
CA LEU A 122 7.66 -31.25 0.13
C LEU A 122 8.24 -30.56 -1.11
N PHE A 123 8.67 -29.31 -0.99
CA PHE A 123 9.05 -28.47 -2.11
C PHE A 123 10.53 -28.07 -2.08
N THR A 124 11.10 -27.93 -3.27
CA THR A 124 12.47 -27.44 -3.47
C THR A 124 12.50 -25.92 -3.39
N GLU A 125 13.70 -25.34 -3.26
CA GLU A 125 13.91 -23.89 -3.29
C GLU A 125 13.38 -23.27 -4.61
N GLU A 126 13.62 -23.92 -5.76
CA GLU A 126 13.12 -23.44 -7.06
C GLU A 126 11.59 -23.38 -7.10
N GLU A 127 10.92 -24.40 -6.52
CA GLU A 127 9.46 -24.47 -6.43
C GLU A 127 8.92 -23.38 -5.48
N TRP A 128 9.64 -23.06 -4.41
CA TRP A 128 9.31 -21.94 -3.51
C TRP A 128 9.53 -20.57 -4.16
N LEU A 129 10.58 -20.41 -4.95
CA LEU A 129 10.77 -19.17 -5.75
C LEU A 129 9.65 -18.99 -6.78
N GLY A 130 9.17 -20.07 -7.38
CA GLY A 130 7.99 -20.05 -8.26
C GLY A 130 6.72 -19.63 -7.52
N PHE A 131 6.54 -20.09 -6.27
CA PHE A 131 5.43 -19.71 -5.42
C PHE A 131 5.48 -18.21 -5.04
N GLU A 132 6.64 -17.70 -4.60
CA GLU A 132 6.82 -16.25 -4.33
C GLU A 132 6.49 -15.42 -5.56
N PHE A 133 7.01 -15.82 -6.71
CA PHE A 133 6.78 -15.10 -7.97
C PHE A 133 5.32 -15.15 -8.45
N THR A 134 4.55 -16.18 -8.07
CA THR A 134 3.10 -16.21 -8.30
C THR A 134 2.42 -14.99 -7.69
N TRP A 135 2.78 -14.66 -6.44
CA TRP A 135 2.24 -13.52 -5.73
C TRP A 135 2.73 -12.20 -6.29
N ASP A 136 4.00 -12.10 -6.72
CA ASP A 136 4.54 -10.91 -7.36
C ASP A 136 3.75 -10.57 -8.62
N LYS A 137 3.50 -11.57 -9.48
CA LYS A 137 2.69 -11.39 -10.70
C LYS A 137 1.25 -11.03 -10.36
N ARG A 138 0.65 -11.75 -9.42
CA ARG A 138 -0.75 -11.52 -9.03
C ARG A 138 -0.95 -10.09 -8.53
N PHE A 139 -0.16 -9.66 -7.54
CA PHE A 139 -0.31 -8.31 -6.99
C PHE A 139 0.01 -7.23 -8.00
N PHE A 140 1.02 -7.42 -8.83
CA PHE A 140 1.37 -6.46 -9.88
C PHE A 140 0.26 -6.29 -10.93
N PHE A 141 -0.32 -7.40 -11.41
CA PHE A 141 -1.29 -7.38 -12.52
C PHE A 141 -2.75 -7.27 -12.07
N ASP A 142 -3.11 -7.68 -10.84
CA ASP A 142 -4.49 -7.58 -10.37
C ASP A 142 -4.78 -6.28 -9.63
N TYR A 143 -3.81 -5.75 -8.88
CA TYR A 143 -4.02 -4.57 -8.02
C TYR A 143 -3.04 -3.43 -8.29
N GLY A 144 -1.91 -3.72 -8.88
CA GLY A 144 -0.77 -2.84 -9.01
C GLY A 144 -0.66 -2.10 -10.34
N PRO A 145 0.55 -1.60 -10.65
CA PRO A 145 0.81 -0.81 -11.86
C PRO A 145 0.57 -1.55 -13.18
N GLY A 146 0.60 -2.88 -13.16
CA GLY A 146 0.30 -3.72 -14.33
C GLY A 146 -1.20 -3.85 -14.65
N ASN A 147 -2.08 -3.45 -13.73
CA ASN A 147 -3.51 -3.42 -13.95
C ASN A 147 -3.93 -2.07 -14.53
N GLN A 148 -4.80 -2.08 -15.55
CA GLN A 148 -5.29 -0.85 -16.18
C GLN A 148 -6.10 0.04 -15.22
N VAL A 149 -6.76 -0.56 -14.22
CA VAL A 149 -7.52 0.17 -13.19
C VAL A 149 -6.76 0.27 -11.85
N GLY A 150 -5.56 -0.29 -11.74
CA GLY A 150 -4.73 -0.21 -10.52
C GLY A 150 -4.57 1.22 -10.00
N PRO A 151 -4.11 2.18 -10.83
CA PRO A 151 -4.02 3.58 -10.42
C PRO A 151 -5.36 4.21 -10.05
N ALA A 152 -6.47 3.81 -10.70
CA ALA A 152 -7.80 4.30 -10.38
C ALA A 152 -8.23 3.91 -8.97
N MET A 153 -7.98 2.65 -8.57
CA MET A 153 -8.30 2.16 -7.24
C MET A 153 -7.51 2.88 -6.13
N GLY A 154 -6.27 3.30 -6.40
CA GLY A 154 -5.47 4.08 -5.46
C GLY A 154 -5.76 5.59 -5.45
N LEU A 155 -6.42 6.11 -6.50
CA LEU A 155 -6.61 7.54 -6.72
C LEU A 155 -7.42 8.21 -5.61
N GLY A 156 -8.50 7.58 -5.17
CA GLY A 156 -9.36 8.14 -4.12
C GLY A 156 -8.57 8.38 -2.82
N TRP A 157 -7.81 7.38 -2.39
CA TRP A 157 -6.95 7.52 -1.21
C TRP A 157 -5.89 8.63 -1.39
N LEU A 158 -5.29 8.72 -2.59
CA LEU A 158 -4.31 9.77 -2.90
C LEU A 158 -4.93 11.18 -2.83
N ASN A 159 -6.18 11.34 -3.29
CA ASN A 159 -6.92 12.61 -3.17
C ASN A 159 -7.16 12.98 -1.70
N GLU A 160 -7.61 12.03 -0.88
CA GLU A 160 -7.78 12.24 0.56
C GLU A 160 -6.45 12.55 1.26
N PHE A 161 -5.38 11.86 0.87
CA PHE A 161 -4.05 12.14 1.40
C PHE A 161 -3.57 13.55 1.08
N VAL A 162 -3.75 14.03 -0.15
CA VAL A 162 -3.44 15.41 -0.54
C VAL A 162 -4.26 16.42 0.28
N SER A 163 -5.56 16.16 0.52
CA SER A 163 -6.39 17.02 1.37
C SER A 163 -5.83 17.13 2.80
N ARG A 164 -5.38 16.02 3.38
CA ARG A 164 -4.74 15.98 4.71
C ARG A 164 -3.39 16.73 4.73
N LEU A 165 -2.55 16.54 3.68
CA LEU A 165 -1.27 17.24 3.55
C LEU A 165 -1.42 18.76 3.44
N THR A 166 -2.40 19.20 2.67
CA THR A 166 -2.67 20.63 2.44
C THR A 166 -3.57 21.25 3.50
N ARG A 167 -4.13 20.44 4.41
CA ARG A 167 -5.15 20.82 5.39
C ARG A 167 -6.37 21.52 4.74
N THR A 168 -6.67 21.13 3.52
CA THR A 168 -7.79 21.65 2.75
C THR A 168 -8.91 20.61 2.76
N PRO A 169 -10.14 20.96 3.15
CA PRO A 169 -11.26 20.02 3.07
C PRO A 169 -11.39 19.46 1.67
N TRP A 170 -11.64 18.16 1.60
CA TRP A 170 -11.82 17.49 0.34
C TRP A 170 -13.02 18.11 -0.41
N ASN A 171 -12.78 18.52 -1.63
CA ASN A 171 -13.80 19.05 -2.52
C ASN A 171 -13.44 18.62 -3.94
N SER A 172 -13.90 17.46 -4.37
CA SER A 172 -13.69 16.99 -5.72
C SER A 172 -15.02 16.85 -6.47
N THR A 173 -15.04 17.35 -7.68
CA THR A 173 -16.10 17.06 -8.67
C THR A 173 -15.83 15.75 -9.41
N THR A 174 -14.65 15.17 -9.27
CA THR A 174 -14.26 13.92 -9.87
C THR A 174 -14.78 12.77 -8.99
N GLN A 175 -15.68 11.97 -9.51
CA GLN A 175 -16.14 10.77 -8.81
C GLN A 175 -15.04 9.74 -8.87
N THR A 176 -14.63 9.24 -7.72
CA THR A 176 -13.73 8.09 -7.55
C THR A 176 -14.29 7.20 -6.42
N SER A 177 -13.43 6.44 -5.72
CA SER A 177 -13.87 5.61 -4.59
C SER A 177 -14.13 6.40 -3.29
N GLU A 178 -13.91 7.72 -3.27
CA GLU A 178 -14.17 8.52 -2.06
C GLU A 178 -15.66 8.54 -1.71
N ASN A 179 -15.95 8.57 -0.43
CA ASN A 179 -17.28 8.80 0.08
C ASN A 179 -17.53 10.31 0.27
N ALA A 180 -18.14 10.93 -0.73
CA ALA A 180 -18.39 12.38 -0.71
C ALA A 180 -19.22 12.82 0.49
N THR A 181 -20.15 11.97 0.98
CA THR A 181 -20.95 12.28 2.18
C THR A 181 -20.06 12.34 3.42
N PHE A 182 -19.17 11.36 3.61
CA PHE A 182 -18.27 11.33 4.76
C PHE A 182 -17.23 12.44 4.68
N ASN A 183 -16.64 12.63 3.51
CA ASN A 183 -15.56 13.61 3.32
C ASN A 183 -16.04 15.06 3.40
N ALA A 184 -17.37 15.32 3.27
CA ALA A 184 -17.96 16.62 3.51
C ALA A 184 -18.09 16.99 5.00
N HIS A 185 -17.95 16.02 5.91
CA HIS A 185 -18.09 16.25 7.34
C HIS A 185 -16.72 16.24 8.04
N ALA A 186 -16.36 17.35 8.67
CA ALA A 186 -15.06 17.51 9.33
C ALA A 186 -14.81 16.49 10.47
N ASP A 187 -15.85 15.97 11.09
CA ASP A 187 -15.72 14.93 12.13
C ASP A 187 -15.41 13.54 11.55
N LEU A 188 -15.87 13.27 10.31
CA LEU A 188 -15.64 12.00 9.60
C LEU A 188 -14.42 12.05 8.68
N PHE A 189 -14.02 13.26 8.27
CA PHE A 189 -12.82 13.47 7.45
C PHE A 189 -12.05 14.72 7.93
N PRO A 190 -11.45 14.67 9.15
CA PRO A 190 -10.65 15.79 9.63
C PRO A 190 -9.35 15.92 8.82
N VAL A 191 -8.96 17.18 8.54
CA VAL A 191 -7.72 17.49 7.81
C VAL A 191 -6.68 18.23 8.67
N ASP A 192 -6.95 18.36 9.96
CA ASP A 192 -6.18 19.18 10.90
C ASP A 192 -5.49 18.36 12.00
N ARG A 193 -5.43 17.04 11.85
CA ARG A 193 -4.75 16.15 12.81
C ARG A 193 -3.26 16.04 12.50
N ALA A 194 -2.45 15.79 13.51
CA ALA A 194 -1.02 15.51 13.33
C ALA A 194 -0.76 14.06 12.87
N ILE A 195 -1.64 13.13 13.24
CA ILE A 195 -1.49 11.71 12.92
C ILE A 195 -2.82 11.15 12.43
N TYR A 196 -2.74 10.43 11.32
CA TYR A 196 -3.82 9.62 10.75
C TYR A 196 -3.34 8.19 10.62
N ALA A 197 -4.22 7.23 10.87
CA ALA A 197 -3.95 5.82 10.66
C ALA A 197 -5.12 5.19 9.91
N ASP A 198 -4.85 4.68 8.70
CA ASP A 198 -5.83 4.01 7.85
C ASP A 198 -5.51 2.51 7.83
N PHE A 199 -6.47 1.66 8.18
CA PHE A 199 -6.35 0.21 8.17
C PHE A 199 -7.15 -0.36 7.01
N THR A 200 -6.46 -1.09 6.15
CA THR A 200 -7.02 -1.59 4.89
C THR A 200 -6.33 -2.90 4.46
N HIS A 201 -6.42 -3.23 3.18
CA HIS A 201 -5.90 -4.45 2.58
C HIS A 201 -4.57 -4.21 1.85
N ASP A 202 -3.79 -5.26 1.71
CA ASP A 202 -2.56 -5.33 0.92
C ASP A 202 -2.78 -4.91 -0.54
N SER A 203 -3.90 -5.32 -1.13
CA SER A 203 -4.33 -4.92 -2.48
C SER A 203 -4.50 -3.40 -2.60
N VAL A 204 -5.03 -2.74 -1.58
CA VAL A 204 -5.21 -1.28 -1.58
C VAL A 204 -3.87 -0.56 -1.47
N LEU A 205 -2.95 -1.02 -0.60
CA LEU A 205 -1.59 -0.47 -0.55
C LEU A 205 -0.92 -0.56 -1.93
N THR A 206 -1.09 -1.69 -2.61
CA THR A 206 -0.55 -1.91 -3.96
C THR A 206 -1.15 -0.95 -4.99
N SER A 207 -2.47 -0.70 -4.91
CA SER A 207 -3.15 0.28 -5.78
C SER A 207 -2.71 1.72 -5.49
N VAL A 208 -2.47 2.06 -4.22
CA VAL A 208 -1.90 3.37 -3.84
C VAL A 208 -0.50 3.54 -4.42
N LEU A 209 0.36 2.50 -4.39
CA LEU A 209 1.67 2.55 -5.05
C LEU A 209 1.54 2.80 -6.56
N ALA A 210 0.53 2.19 -7.21
CA ALA A 210 0.25 2.44 -8.62
C ALA A 210 -0.18 3.89 -8.88
N ALA A 211 -1.02 4.47 -8.01
CA ALA A 211 -1.47 5.86 -8.12
C ALA A 211 -0.35 6.87 -7.83
N LEU A 212 0.60 6.52 -6.97
CA LEU A 212 1.79 7.34 -6.69
C LEU A 212 2.76 7.43 -7.87
N ARG A 213 2.67 6.53 -8.85
CA ARG A 213 3.50 6.54 -10.08
C ARG A 213 5.01 6.48 -9.82
N LEU A 214 5.43 5.79 -8.77
CA LEU A 214 6.84 5.58 -8.47
C LEU A 214 7.45 4.62 -9.51
N PRO A 215 8.48 5.03 -10.28
CA PRO A 215 9.00 4.25 -11.40
C PRO A 215 9.49 2.87 -11.00
N GLU A 216 10.11 2.74 -9.83
CA GLU A 216 10.67 1.47 -9.34
C GLU A 216 9.59 0.39 -9.25
N PHE A 217 8.40 0.75 -8.77
CA PHE A 217 7.29 -0.20 -8.63
C PHE A 217 6.52 -0.43 -9.93
N SER A 218 6.77 0.38 -10.96
CA SER A 218 6.08 0.28 -12.27
C SER A 218 6.71 -0.75 -13.20
N ILE A 219 7.86 -1.32 -12.84
CA ILE A 219 8.56 -2.33 -13.64
C ILE A 219 7.96 -3.70 -13.35
N ALA A 220 7.46 -4.38 -14.39
CA ALA A 220 6.90 -5.72 -14.25
C ALA A 220 7.94 -6.71 -13.70
N PRO A 221 7.59 -7.50 -12.67
CA PRO A 221 8.52 -8.42 -12.06
C PRO A 221 8.96 -9.52 -13.03
N LYS A 222 10.25 -9.90 -12.98
CA LYS A 222 10.84 -11.01 -13.72
C LYS A 222 11.42 -12.02 -12.73
N LEU A 223 11.25 -13.32 -13.00
CA LEU A 223 11.68 -14.39 -12.11
C LEU A 223 13.20 -14.40 -11.90
N ASP A 224 13.95 -14.15 -12.96
CA ASP A 224 15.42 -14.14 -12.98
C ASP A 224 16.03 -12.85 -12.39
N ASP A 225 15.24 -11.82 -12.18
CA ASP A 225 15.68 -10.60 -11.52
C ASP A 225 15.60 -10.76 -9.99
N LYS A 226 16.74 -11.05 -9.37
CA LYS A 226 16.88 -11.17 -7.92
C LYS A 226 16.73 -9.84 -7.17
N HIS A 227 16.79 -8.72 -7.88
CA HIS A 227 16.71 -7.37 -7.33
C HIS A 227 15.43 -6.63 -7.75
N ARG A 228 14.43 -7.34 -8.28
CA ARG A 228 13.15 -6.74 -8.66
C ARG A 228 12.54 -5.96 -7.50
N ALA A 229 12.19 -4.73 -7.75
CA ALA A 229 11.61 -3.85 -6.71
C ALA A 229 10.19 -4.31 -6.32
N PHE A 230 9.41 -4.84 -7.28
CA PHE A 230 8.09 -5.39 -6.98
C PHE A 230 8.21 -6.87 -6.55
N ARG A 231 8.44 -7.05 -5.26
CA ARG A 231 8.41 -8.35 -4.59
C ARG A 231 7.35 -8.29 -3.49
N THR A 232 6.26 -9.04 -3.66
CA THR A 232 5.07 -8.96 -2.78
C THR A 232 5.43 -9.21 -1.32
N SER A 233 6.32 -10.18 -1.05
CA SER A 233 6.81 -10.48 0.30
C SER A 233 7.57 -9.32 0.97
N GLN A 234 8.02 -8.32 0.21
CA GLN A 234 8.68 -7.11 0.71
C GLN A 234 7.79 -5.87 0.62
N VAL A 235 6.92 -5.79 -0.39
CA VAL A 235 6.03 -4.65 -0.63
C VAL A 235 4.82 -4.69 0.29
N VAL A 236 4.13 -5.82 0.36
CA VAL A 236 2.93 -6.00 1.19
C VAL A 236 2.96 -7.31 1.99
N PRO A 237 4.00 -7.53 2.83
CA PRO A 237 4.01 -8.66 3.75
C PRO A 237 2.87 -8.56 4.75
N PHE A 238 2.66 -9.62 5.54
CA PHE A 238 1.72 -9.58 6.65
C PHE A 238 2.08 -8.43 7.62
N GLY A 239 1.11 -7.57 7.92
CA GLY A 239 1.32 -6.36 8.72
C GLY A 239 2.08 -5.25 7.98
N ALA A 240 2.00 -5.21 6.64
CA ALA A 240 2.62 -4.16 5.81
C ALA A 240 2.20 -2.75 6.25
N ARG A 241 3.15 -1.82 6.14
CA ARG A 241 2.94 -0.42 6.53
C ARG A 241 3.47 0.52 5.46
N MET A 242 2.64 1.47 5.05
CA MET A 242 3.02 2.61 4.24
C MET A 242 2.89 3.87 5.10
N VAL A 243 4.01 4.55 5.36
CA VAL A 243 4.07 5.70 6.27
C VAL A 243 4.59 6.91 5.52
N PHE A 244 3.88 8.01 5.63
CA PHE A 244 4.34 9.31 5.16
C PHE A 244 4.64 10.22 6.35
N GLU A 245 5.82 10.79 6.35
CA GLU A 245 6.30 11.70 7.40
C GLU A 245 6.48 13.10 6.81
N VAL A 246 5.86 14.10 7.42
CA VAL A 246 6.04 15.51 7.05
C VAL A 246 6.96 16.17 8.07
N PHE A 247 7.98 16.85 7.59
CA PHE A 247 8.97 17.58 8.40
C PHE A 247 8.84 19.08 8.15
N ASP A 248 8.65 19.85 9.21
CA ASP A 248 8.80 21.31 9.19
C ASP A 248 10.27 21.66 9.47
N CYS A 249 10.99 22.12 8.46
CA CYS A 249 12.38 22.50 8.61
C CYS A 249 12.50 24.02 8.62
N PRO A 250 13.05 24.64 9.70
CA PRO A 250 13.21 26.10 9.78
C PRO A 250 14.21 26.62 8.74
N THR A 251 15.03 25.75 8.20
CA THR A 251 15.92 25.98 7.07
C THR A 251 15.83 24.79 6.12
N PRO A 252 15.89 25.00 4.79
CA PRO A 252 15.88 23.90 3.83
C PRO A 252 16.98 22.89 4.13
N VAL A 253 16.66 21.62 4.01
CA VAL A 253 17.64 20.54 4.16
C VAL A 253 18.39 20.39 2.82
N PRO A 254 19.68 20.78 2.74
CA PRO A 254 20.42 20.63 1.50
C PRO A 254 20.55 19.14 1.13
N PRO A 255 20.56 18.78 -0.16
CA PRO A 255 20.80 17.41 -0.57
C PRO A 255 22.17 16.93 -0.05
N PRO A 256 22.35 15.63 0.24
CA PRO A 256 23.60 15.09 0.79
C PRO A 256 24.85 15.46 -0.02
N SER A 257 24.73 15.55 -1.35
CA SER A 257 25.80 16.01 -2.23
C SER A 257 26.25 17.46 -1.98
N ALA A 258 25.36 18.31 -1.47
CA ALA A 258 25.70 19.71 -1.15
C ALA A 258 26.38 19.84 0.22
N LEU A 259 26.20 18.87 1.13
CA LEU A 259 26.88 18.85 2.42
C LEU A 259 28.37 18.56 2.29
N GLU A 260 28.81 17.87 1.24
CA GLU A 260 30.22 17.62 0.94
C GLU A 260 30.98 18.91 0.51
N HIS A 261 30.26 19.94 0.08
CA HIS A 261 30.80 21.22 -0.43
C HIS A 261 30.56 22.38 0.54
N ARG A 262 30.80 22.18 1.80
CA ARG A 262 30.87 23.07 2.99
C ARG A 262 30.79 24.61 2.83
N ARG A 263 29.99 25.21 1.97
CA ARG A 263 29.87 26.67 1.82
C ARG A 263 28.48 27.22 1.47
N ILE A 264 27.39 26.60 1.86
CA ILE A 264 26.10 27.23 1.68
C ILE A 264 25.66 27.82 3.03
N PRO A 265 25.49 29.15 3.13
CA PRO A 265 24.99 29.76 4.35
C PRO A 265 23.54 29.31 4.57
N LEU A 266 23.31 28.50 5.59
CA LEU A 266 21.98 27.98 5.97
C LEU A 266 20.91 29.09 6.16
N LYS A 267 21.30 30.36 6.27
CA LYS A 267 20.41 31.51 6.41
C LYS A 267 19.74 31.99 5.10
N ALA A 268 20.15 31.46 3.95
CA ALA A 268 19.69 31.97 2.64
C ALA A 268 18.43 31.28 2.09
N TYR A 269 17.98 30.19 2.71
CA TYR A 269 16.85 29.41 2.21
C TYR A 269 15.58 29.68 3.03
N PRO A 270 14.39 29.79 2.38
CA PRO A 270 13.13 29.89 3.10
C PRO A 270 12.85 28.62 3.90
N PRO A 271 12.10 28.72 5.01
CA PRO A 271 11.59 27.54 5.70
C PRO A 271 10.77 26.69 4.73
N GLU A 272 10.98 25.39 4.75
CA GLU A 272 10.31 24.49 3.83
C GLU A 272 9.83 23.22 4.52
N GLN A 273 8.74 22.65 4.01
CA GLN A 273 8.22 21.37 4.42
C GLN A 273 8.74 20.26 3.49
N TYR A 274 9.09 19.14 4.08
CA TYR A 274 9.54 17.95 3.34
C TYR A 274 8.65 16.76 3.66
N LEU A 275 8.49 15.90 2.67
CA LEU A 275 7.80 14.63 2.77
C LEU A 275 8.81 13.49 2.60
N ARG A 276 8.64 12.42 3.38
CA ARG A 276 9.34 11.16 3.22
C ARG A 276 8.33 10.02 3.26
N MET A 277 8.52 9.04 2.39
CA MET A 277 7.75 7.81 2.38
C MET A 277 8.59 6.66 2.92
N LYS A 278 7.96 5.82 3.74
CA LYS A 278 8.50 4.52 4.17
C LYS A 278 7.53 3.41 3.79
N LEU A 279 8.08 2.30 3.33
CA LEU A 279 7.35 1.06 3.09
C LEU A 279 8.01 -0.03 3.93
N ASN A 280 7.29 -0.59 4.90
CA ASN A 280 7.80 -1.59 5.85
C ASN A 280 9.12 -1.15 6.52
N ASP A 281 9.17 0.10 7.00
CA ASP A 281 10.30 0.79 7.62
C ASP A 281 11.47 1.14 6.68
N ALA A 282 11.50 0.65 5.44
CA ALA A 282 12.47 1.06 4.44
C ALA A 282 12.07 2.41 3.83
N ILE A 283 13.04 3.31 3.67
CA ILE A 283 12.82 4.59 2.98
C ILE A 283 12.63 4.30 1.49
N VAL A 284 11.53 4.82 0.93
CA VAL A 284 11.26 4.77 -0.51
C VAL A 284 11.72 6.08 -1.13
N PRO A 285 12.66 6.04 -2.09
CA PRO A 285 13.08 7.23 -2.82
C PRO A 285 11.91 7.86 -3.58
N LEU A 286 11.73 9.17 -3.43
CA LEU A 286 10.71 9.93 -4.17
C LEU A 286 11.28 10.61 -5.42
N SER A 287 12.56 10.44 -5.71
CA SER A 287 13.28 11.03 -6.85
C SER A 287 12.74 10.63 -8.23
N GLY A 288 11.93 9.55 -8.29
CA GLY A 288 11.22 9.18 -9.50
C GLY A 288 10.03 10.07 -9.85
N LEU A 289 9.56 10.90 -8.92
CA LEU A 289 8.52 11.89 -9.16
C LEU A 289 9.11 13.14 -9.83
N SER A 290 8.35 13.73 -10.78
CA SER A 290 8.85 14.74 -11.69
C SER A 290 9.41 16.02 -11.02
N GLN A 291 8.96 16.33 -9.81
CA GLN A 291 9.35 17.53 -9.06
C GLN A 291 10.12 17.22 -7.76
N CYS A 292 10.57 15.96 -7.58
CA CYS A 292 11.38 15.55 -6.46
C CYS A 292 12.83 15.36 -6.88
N GLU A 293 13.76 15.95 -6.15
CA GLU A 293 15.20 15.78 -6.39
C GLU A 293 15.67 14.38 -5.98
N ASP A 294 16.75 13.90 -6.60
CA ASP A 294 17.41 12.67 -6.19
C ASP A 294 18.17 12.88 -4.86
N ARG A 295 17.61 12.33 -3.77
CA ARG A 295 18.11 12.48 -2.42
C ARG A 295 18.25 11.12 -1.73
N LYS A 296 19.43 10.84 -1.20
CA LYS A 296 19.72 9.60 -0.46
C LYS A 296 18.92 9.47 0.84
N ASP A 297 18.42 10.57 1.40
CA ASP A 297 17.58 10.59 2.60
C ASP A 297 16.09 10.35 2.29
N GLY A 298 15.74 10.23 0.99
CA GLY A 298 14.38 9.99 0.51
C GLY A 298 13.43 11.17 0.68
N LEU A 299 13.94 12.36 1.04
CA LEU A 299 13.10 13.55 1.19
C LEU A 299 12.75 14.16 -0.16
N CYS A 300 11.51 14.60 -0.31
CA CYS A 300 11.05 15.51 -1.35
C CYS A 300 10.44 16.74 -0.68
N THR A 301 10.53 17.91 -1.30
CA THR A 301 9.77 19.07 -0.81
C THR A 301 8.28 18.75 -0.88
N LEU A 302 7.51 19.21 0.11
CA LEU A 302 6.06 18.97 0.10
C LEU A 302 5.42 19.57 -1.17
N SER A 303 5.85 20.77 -1.58
CA SER A 303 5.42 21.39 -2.84
C SER A 303 5.75 20.51 -4.05
N GLY A 304 6.98 20.00 -4.15
CA GLY A 304 7.39 19.10 -5.24
C GLY A 304 6.57 17.82 -5.31
N PHE A 305 6.24 17.22 -4.17
CA PHE A 305 5.33 16.08 -4.12
C PHE A 305 3.93 16.43 -4.64
N LEU A 306 3.36 17.54 -4.16
CA LEU A 306 2.02 18.01 -4.56
C LEU A 306 1.98 18.34 -6.06
N ASP A 307 2.98 19.03 -6.57
CA ASP A 307 3.09 19.39 -7.99
C ASP A 307 3.26 18.17 -8.89
N SER A 308 4.01 17.14 -8.45
CA SER A 308 4.14 15.87 -9.15
C SER A 308 2.81 15.11 -9.30
N HIS A 309 1.83 15.42 -8.45
CA HIS A 309 0.50 14.80 -8.47
C HIS A 309 -0.62 15.78 -8.80
N ALA A 310 -0.31 17.00 -9.29
CA ALA A 310 -1.32 18.00 -9.63
C ALA A 310 -2.28 17.53 -10.73
N ASP A 311 -1.80 16.71 -11.66
CA ASP A 311 -2.56 16.16 -12.78
C ASP A 311 -3.31 14.84 -12.50
N ARG A 312 -3.26 14.31 -11.27
CA ARG A 312 -3.77 12.96 -10.91
C ARG A 312 -5.22 12.72 -11.32
N ASN A 313 -6.07 13.74 -11.17
CA ASN A 313 -7.48 13.64 -11.52
C ASN A 313 -7.76 13.79 -13.03
N ASN A 314 -6.76 14.22 -13.82
CA ASN A 314 -6.88 14.43 -15.26
C ASN A 314 -6.37 13.23 -16.09
N GLN A 315 -5.98 12.14 -15.44
CA GLN A 315 -5.40 10.96 -16.10
C GLN A 315 -6.45 10.03 -16.75
N GLY A 316 -7.74 10.29 -16.54
CA GLY A 316 -8.82 9.43 -17.01
C GLY A 316 -8.81 8.02 -16.41
N TRP A 317 -8.13 7.83 -15.27
CA TRP A 317 -8.02 6.50 -14.66
C TRP A 317 -9.37 5.97 -14.22
N TRP A 318 -10.17 6.82 -13.58
CA TRP A 318 -11.46 6.40 -13.04
C TRP A 318 -12.49 6.07 -14.12
N ASP A 319 -12.35 6.63 -15.31
CA ASP A 319 -13.25 6.33 -16.44
C ASP A 319 -13.15 4.84 -16.84
N ARG A 320 -11.97 4.24 -16.65
CA ARG A 320 -11.74 2.80 -16.90
C ARG A 320 -12.45 1.89 -15.88
N CYS A 321 -12.81 2.39 -14.71
CA CYS A 321 -13.57 1.66 -13.69
C CYS A 321 -15.04 1.47 -14.07
N ARG A 322 -15.55 2.27 -15.00
CA ARG A 322 -16.97 2.25 -15.37
C ARG A 322 -17.28 1.34 -16.58
N GLY A 323 -16.24 0.83 -17.25
CA GLY A 323 -16.37 -0.07 -18.41
C GLY A 323 -16.61 0.66 -19.69
#